data_000cff7a6cc6188863e5f4be7bc810a1
#
_entry.id   000cff7a6cc6188863e5f4be7bc810a1
#
_cell.length_a   1.000
_cell.length_b   1.000
_cell.length_c   1.000
_cell.angle_alpha   90.00
_cell.angle_beta   90.00
_cell.angle_gamma   90.00
#
_symmetry.space_group_name_H-M   'P 1'
#
loop_
_entity.id
_entity.type
_entity.pdbx_description
1 polymer ?
#
loop_
_entity_poly.entity_id
_entity_poly.type
_entity_poly.pdbx_seq_one_letter_code
_entity_poly.pdbx_strand_id
1 'polypeptide(L)'
;MKTKLIILGMLIAFAVPAFAQLDTVRSNKNEFTIGYGFMPSSSFRYNPGCLIYPETDNIGAVYVTYTRRLTKVIGIGVTACFDPIRLNYHDNVNGENTLICTVNQYSISILPHLKINWLNTKYVNLYSKVAPIGIRYCTYKQKEYYPDLYEIQSPYESFADRISYAYQFTPIGIEIGTKQLAGFLQVGIGMEGMISVGLRYGLKDKE
;
A
#
# COMPACT_ATOMS: atom_id res chain seq x y z
N MET A 1 -12.27 -8.45 27.99
CA MET A 1 -11.60 -8.27 26.68
C MET A 1 -10.38 -7.35 26.75
N LYS A 2 -10.44 -6.21 27.43
CA LYS A 2 -9.31 -5.24 27.51
C LYS A 2 -8.01 -5.85 28.07
N THR A 3 -8.10 -6.68 29.11
CA THR A 3 -6.93 -7.31 29.74
C THR A 3 -6.20 -8.30 28.82
N LYS A 4 -6.91 -9.04 27.97
CA LYS A 4 -6.30 -9.98 27.01
C LYS A 4 -5.54 -9.27 25.91
N LEU A 5 -6.00 -8.07 25.49
CA LEU A 5 -5.33 -7.24 24.49
C LEU A 5 -4.02 -6.64 25.05
N ILE A 6 -4.03 -6.23 26.32
CA ILE A 6 -2.84 -5.69 27.00
C ILE A 6 -1.78 -6.79 27.18
N ILE A 7 -2.19 -8.01 27.55
CA ILE A 7 -1.29 -9.15 27.67
C ILE A 7 -0.68 -9.55 26.33
N LEU A 8 -1.48 -9.53 25.24
CA LEU A 8 -0.99 -9.79 23.89
C LEU A 8 0.01 -8.72 23.44
N GLY A 9 -0.29 -7.45 23.72
CA GLY A 9 0.63 -6.33 23.44
C GLY A 9 1.95 -6.42 24.22
N MET A 10 1.90 -6.80 25.50
CA MET A 10 3.10 -7.04 26.30
C MET A 10 3.89 -8.26 25.82
N LEU A 11 3.24 -9.36 25.46
CA LEU A 11 3.91 -10.54 24.89
C LEU A 11 4.65 -10.20 23.58
N ILE A 12 4.06 -9.41 22.72
CA ILE A 12 4.70 -8.93 21.50
C ILE A 12 5.89 -8.02 21.83
N ALA A 13 5.74 -7.09 22.78
CA ALA A 13 6.81 -6.18 23.19
C ALA A 13 8.02 -6.90 23.85
N PHE A 14 7.78 -7.99 24.58
CA PHE A 14 8.84 -8.81 25.18
C PHE A 14 9.48 -9.81 24.20
N ALA A 15 8.76 -10.25 23.16
CA ALA A 15 9.31 -11.15 22.15
C ALA A 15 10.33 -10.43 21.23
N VAL A 16 10.17 -9.13 20.97
CA VAL A 16 11.06 -8.35 20.09
C VAL A 16 12.53 -8.40 20.50
N PRO A 17 12.92 -8.17 21.78
CA PRO A 17 14.34 -8.23 22.15
C PRO A 17 14.93 -9.64 22.15
N ALA A 18 14.14 -10.68 22.39
CA ALA A 18 14.61 -12.07 22.38
C ALA A 18 15.03 -12.53 20.96
N PHE A 19 14.35 -12.05 19.93
CA PHE A 19 14.71 -12.35 18.54
C PHE A 19 15.84 -11.48 17.99
N ALA A 20 16.10 -10.31 18.61
CA ALA A 20 17.16 -9.39 18.19
C ALA A 20 18.58 -9.90 18.53
N GLN A 21 18.70 -10.92 19.39
CA GLN A 21 20.00 -11.48 19.81
C GLN A 21 20.53 -12.60 18.91
N LEU A 22 19.74 -13.09 17.92
CA LEU A 22 20.31 -14.02 16.95
C LEU A 22 21.33 -13.28 16.08
N ASP A 23 22.57 -13.65 16.24
CA ASP A 23 23.74 -13.12 15.53
C ASP A 23 23.58 -13.37 14.03
N THR A 24 23.16 -12.36 13.27
CA THR A 24 22.70 -12.59 11.92
C THR A 24 23.28 -11.60 10.92
N VAL A 25 23.86 -12.21 9.98
CA VAL A 25 24.83 -11.80 8.99
C VAL A 25 24.20 -11.09 7.77
N ARG A 26 22.91 -10.71 7.79
CA ARG A 26 22.28 -10.08 6.64
C ARG A 26 22.27 -8.55 6.79
N SER A 27 23.34 -7.89 6.32
CA SER A 27 23.45 -6.44 6.44
C SER A 27 23.98 -5.80 5.16
N ASN A 28 23.07 -5.50 4.22
CA ASN A 28 23.32 -4.40 3.29
C ASN A 28 22.67 -3.16 3.91
N LYS A 29 23.42 -2.04 3.95
CA LYS A 29 22.90 -0.78 4.52
C LYS A 29 21.77 -0.18 3.69
N ASN A 30 21.81 -0.38 2.37
CA ASN A 30 20.87 0.21 1.44
C ASN A 30 20.13 -0.89 0.68
N GLU A 31 18.81 -0.76 0.60
CA GLU A 31 17.91 -1.73 -0.06
C GLU A 31 16.95 -1.02 -0.99
N PHE A 32 16.76 -1.57 -2.18
CA PHE A 32 15.69 -1.22 -3.11
C PHE A 32 14.69 -2.36 -3.18
N THR A 33 13.41 -2.02 -3.23
CA THR A 33 12.32 -2.98 -3.34
C THR A 33 11.39 -2.52 -4.46
N ILE A 34 10.98 -3.46 -5.31
CA ILE A 34 9.89 -3.28 -6.25
C ILE A 34 8.80 -4.27 -5.90
N GLY A 35 7.57 -3.80 -5.79
CA GLY A 35 6.44 -4.60 -5.37
C GLY A 35 5.16 -4.31 -6.11
N TYR A 36 4.28 -5.30 -6.06
CA TYR A 36 2.90 -5.22 -6.53
C TYR A 36 1.97 -5.57 -5.37
N GLY A 37 0.98 -4.72 -5.15
CA GLY A 37 0.02 -4.85 -4.06
C GLY A 37 -1.40 -5.01 -4.55
N PHE A 38 -2.08 -5.99 -3.95
CA PHE A 38 -3.49 -6.26 -4.19
C PHE A 38 -4.34 -5.49 -3.20
N MET A 39 -5.50 -4.99 -3.65
CA MET A 39 -6.50 -4.28 -2.83
C MET A 39 -5.89 -3.12 -1.99
N PRO A 40 -5.29 -2.10 -2.63
CA PRO A 40 -4.85 -0.91 -1.92
C PRO A 40 -6.04 -0.19 -1.26
N SER A 41 -5.78 0.59 -0.21
CA SER A 41 -6.84 1.29 0.55
C SER A 41 -7.64 2.29 -0.28
N SER A 42 -7.11 2.71 -1.41
CA SER A 42 -7.80 3.52 -2.41
C SER A 42 -9.01 2.83 -3.04
N SER A 43 -9.03 1.48 -3.05
CA SER A 43 -10.14 0.66 -3.56
C SER A 43 -11.40 0.73 -2.68
N PHE A 44 -11.24 1.09 -1.40
CA PHE A 44 -12.32 1.11 -0.42
C PHE A 44 -12.96 2.49 -0.27
N ARG A 45 -13.04 3.28 -1.33
CA ARG A 45 -13.73 4.57 -1.26
C ARG A 45 -15.23 4.35 -1.13
N TYR A 46 -15.72 4.52 0.09
CA TYR A 46 -17.12 4.72 0.38
C TYR A 46 -17.46 6.19 0.14
N ASN A 47 -18.32 6.49 -0.83
CA ASN A 47 -18.90 7.82 -1.00
C ASN A 47 -20.34 7.80 -0.49
N PRO A 48 -20.59 8.23 0.76
CA PRO A 48 -21.91 8.09 1.39
C PRO A 48 -23.03 8.94 0.76
N GLY A 49 -22.70 9.79 -0.23
CA GLY A 49 -23.64 10.67 -0.90
C GLY A 49 -24.11 10.20 -2.29
N CYS A 50 -23.54 9.13 -2.86
CA CYS A 50 -23.95 8.64 -4.17
C CYS A 50 -24.91 7.46 -4.03
N LEU A 51 -26.12 7.61 -4.61
CA LEU A 51 -27.10 6.52 -4.72
C LEU A 51 -26.66 5.42 -5.71
N ILE A 52 -25.66 5.69 -6.54
CA ILE A 52 -25.13 4.78 -7.55
C ILE A 52 -23.74 4.30 -7.08
N TYR A 53 -23.60 3.00 -6.85
CA TYR A 53 -22.31 2.38 -6.50
C TYR A 53 -21.55 2.05 -7.78
N PRO A 54 -20.35 2.61 -8.00
CA PRO A 54 -19.55 2.24 -9.15
C PRO A 54 -19.01 0.82 -9.00
N GLU A 55 -19.03 0.08 -10.08
CA GLU A 55 -18.22 -1.12 -10.21
C GLU A 55 -16.76 -0.71 -10.28
N THR A 56 -15.95 -1.22 -9.36
CA THR A 56 -14.55 -0.81 -9.22
C THR A 56 -13.64 -1.88 -9.78
N ASP A 57 -13.00 -1.58 -10.91
CA ASP A 57 -11.91 -2.38 -11.46
C ASP A 57 -10.59 -1.85 -10.89
N ASN A 58 -10.04 -2.60 -9.95
CA ASN A 58 -8.75 -2.25 -9.36
C ASN A 58 -7.66 -3.19 -9.86
N ILE A 59 -6.71 -2.64 -10.59
CA ILE A 59 -5.56 -3.37 -11.12
C ILE A 59 -4.55 -3.69 -10.01
N GLY A 60 -4.60 -2.97 -8.88
CA GLY A 60 -3.62 -3.05 -7.80
C GLY A 60 -2.57 -1.95 -7.87
N ALA A 61 -1.72 -1.88 -6.85
CA ALA A 61 -0.71 -0.85 -6.72
C ALA A 61 0.69 -1.36 -7.08
N VAL A 62 1.42 -0.62 -7.91
CA VAL A 62 2.86 -0.86 -8.15
C VAL A 62 3.64 0.13 -7.31
N TYR A 63 4.70 -0.33 -6.64
CA TYR A 63 5.51 0.56 -5.83
C TYR A 63 7.00 0.23 -5.87
N VAL A 64 7.79 1.27 -5.61
CA VAL A 64 9.24 1.18 -5.43
C VAL A 64 9.58 1.77 -4.07
N THR A 65 10.42 1.07 -3.33
CA THR A 65 10.83 1.45 -1.98
C THR A 65 12.35 1.53 -1.90
N TYR A 66 12.86 2.60 -1.33
CA TYR A 66 14.23 2.70 -0.86
C TYR A 66 14.25 2.65 0.66
N THR A 67 15.06 1.75 1.24
CA THR A 67 15.25 1.63 2.68
C THR A 67 16.72 1.67 3.03
N ARG A 68 17.10 2.54 3.97
CA ARG A 68 18.42 2.56 4.59
C ARG A 68 18.33 1.97 5.99
N ARG A 69 19.11 0.94 6.23
CA ARG A 69 19.25 0.35 7.58
C ARG A 69 20.12 1.22 8.45
N LEU A 70 19.59 1.67 9.56
CA LEU A 70 20.33 2.42 10.59
C LEU A 70 21.01 1.46 11.57
N THR A 71 20.32 0.37 11.91
CA THR A 71 20.80 -0.69 12.79
C THR A 71 20.46 -2.06 12.20
N LYS A 72 20.83 -3.14 12.88
CA LYS A 72 20.43 -4.53 12.50
C LYS A 72 18.90 -4.70 12.51
N VAL A 73 18.19 -3.92 13.34
CA VAL A 73 16.76 -4.01 13.60
C VAL A 73 15.97 -2.93 12.85
N ILE A 74 16.49 -1.71 12.81
CA ILE A 74 15.75 -0.52 12.36
C ILE A 74 16.26 -0.04 11.01
N GLY A 75 15.35 0.17 10.08
CA GLY A 75 15.56 0.85 8.80
C GLY A 75 14.56 2.00 8.62
N ILE A 76 14.99 3.03 7.93
CA ILE A 76 14.14 4.14 7.50
C ILE A 76 14.18 4.25 5.98
N GLY A 77 13.11 4.74 5.39
CA GLY A 77 13.07 4.85 3.93
C GLY A 77 11.87 5.61 3.40
N VAL A 78 11.71 5.51 2.08
CA VAL A 78 10.60 6.11 1.37
C VAL A 78 10.06 5.13 0.32
N THR A 79 8.75 5.06 0.19
CA THR A 79 8.04 4.32 -0.85
C THR A 79 7.35 5.30 -1.78
N ALA A 80 7.53 5.13 -3.09
CA ALA A 80 6.72 5.73 -4.13
C ALA A 80 5.76 4.67 -4.66
N CYS A 81 4.46 4.94 -4.60
CA CYS A 81 3.41 4.02 -4.99
C CYS A 81 2.55 4.64 -6.09
N PHE A 82 2.26 3.86 -7.14
CA PHE A 82 1.34 4.19 -8.23
C PHE A 82 0.16 3.23 -8.22
N ASP A 83 -1.05 3.78 -8.23
CA ASP A 83 -2.28 3.01 -8.08
C ASP A 83 -3.35 3.52 -9.07
N PRO A 84 -3.56 2.81 -10.20
CA PRO A 84 -4.61 3.10 -11.17
C PRO A 84 -5.91 2.38 -10.78
N ILE A 85 -7.02 3.11 -10.75
CA ILE A 85 -8.37 2.59 -10.47
C ILE A 85 -9.30 3.02 -11.58
N ARG A 86 -10.15 2.11 -12.05
CA ARG A 86 -11.24 2.41 -12.94
C ARG A 86 -12.57 2.24 -12.20
N LEU A 87 -13.41 3.26 -12.26
CA LEU A 87 -14.74 3.31 -11.68
C LEU A 87 -15.75 3.34 -12.82
N ASN A 88 -16.58 2.31 -12.93
CA ASN A 88 -17.64 2.19 -13.92
C ASN A 88 -18.97 2.48 -13.24
N TYR A 89 -19.64 3.55 -13.67
CA TYR A 89 -20.94 3.95 -13.17
C TYR A 89 -22.03 3.43 -14.10
N HIS A 90 -22.95 2.65 -13.55
CA HIS A 90 -24.08 2.10 -14.25
C HIS A 90 -25.37 2.71 -13.70
N ASP A 91 -26.35 2.95 -14.57
CA ASP A 91 -27.69 3.35 -14.17
C ASP A 91 -28.73 2.51 -14.89
N ASN A 92 -29.93 2.45 -14.31
CA ASN A 92 -31.03 1.68 -14.85
C ASN A 92 -31.81 2.56 -15.84
N VAL A 93 -31.40 2.53 -17.12
CA VAL A 93 -32.04 3.29 -18.20
C VAL A 93 -33.01 2.35 -18.94
N ASN A 94 -34.30 2.68 -18.92
CA ASN A 94 -35.35 1.88 -19.55
C ASN A 94 -35.46 0.40 -19.11
N GLY A 95 -35.02 0.09 -17.87
CA GLY A 95 -35.02 -1.27 -17.35
C GLY A 95 -33.75 -2.08 -17.66
N GLU A 96 -32.78 -1.48 -18.33
CA GLU A 96 -31.46 -2.08 -18.61
C GLU A 96 -30.38 -1.42 -17.80
N ASN A 97 -29.47 -2.23 -17.23
CA ASN A 97 -28.28 -1.75 -16.50
C ASN A 97 -27.23 -1.23 -17.49
N THR A 98 -27.24 0.07 -17.75
CA THR A 98 -26.47 0.71 -18.82
C THR A 98 -25.25 1.45 -18.22
N LEU A 99 -24.06 1.26 -18.81
CA LEU A 99 -22.85 2.00 -18.45
C LEU A 99 -22.96 3.45 -18.92
N ILE A 100 -23.01 4.38 -17.97
CA ILE A 100 -23.21 5.82 -18.25
C ILE A 100 -21.92 6.63 -18.21
N CYS A 101 -21.00 6.26 -17.32
CA CYS A 101 -19.76 6.98 -17.15
C CYS A 101 -18.63 6.06 -16.68
N THR A 102 -17.43 6.27 -17.19
CA THR A 102 -16.20 5.66 -16.68
C THR A 102 -15.25 6.74 -16.19
N VAL A 103 -14.80 6.61 -14.95
CA VAL A 103 -13.82 7.50 -14.36
C VAL A 103 -12.53 6.72 -14.10
N ASN A 104 -11.44 7.10 -14.78
CA ASN A 104 -10.11 6.57 -14.52
C ASN A 104 -9.44 7.49 -13.50
N GLN A 105 -9.14 6.95 -12.33
CA GLN A 105 -8.39 7.61 -11.27
C GLN A 105 -6.94 7.09 -11.30
N TYR A 106 -6.00 8.01 -11.33
CA TYR A 106 -4.57 7.70 -11.16
C TYR A 106 -4.08 8.35 -9.89
N SER A 107 -3.41 7.59 -9.04
CA SER A 107 -2.84 8.14 -7.83
C SER A 107 -1.37 7.82 -7.67
N ILE A 108 -0.60 8.82 -7.24
CA ILE A 108 0.80 8.69 -6.87
C ILE A 108 0.91 9.04 -5.40
N SER A 109 1.58 8.19 -4.64
CA SER A 109 1.78 8.39 -3.20
C SER A 109 3.25 8.33 -2.84
N ILE A 110 3.66 9.20 -1.91
CA ILE A 110 4.99 9.20 -1.31
C ILE A 110 4.83 8.92 0.18
N LEU A 111 5.48 7.87 0.67
CA LEU A 111 5.30 7.29 1.99
C LEU A 111 6.65 7.15 2.70
N PRO A 112 7.09 8.12 3.52
CA PRO A 112 8.19 7.92 4.45
C PRO A 112 7.83 6.80 5.43
N HIS A 113 8.76 5.86 5.68
CA HIS A 113 8.45 4.68 6.49
C HIS A 113 9.58 4.30 7.45
N LEU A 114 9.20 3.60 8.50
CA LEU A 114 10.05 2.88 9.43
C LEU A 114 9.87 1.38 9.20
N LYS A 115 10.96 0.64 9.03
CA LYS A 115 11.00 -0.83 8.91
C LYS A 115 11.67 -1.40 10.15
N ILE A 116 11.03 -2.36 10.81
CA ILE A 116 11.54 -3.06 11.98
C ILE A 116 11.74 -4.52 11.61
N ASN A 117 12.98 -5.00 11.64
CA ASN A 117 13.30 -6.40 11.35
C ASN A 117 13.32 -7.19 12.66
N TRP A 118 12.46 -8.20 12.77
CA TRP A 118 12.31 -9.01 13.98
C TRP A 118 13.22 -10.24 13.97
N LEU A 119 13.32 -10.87 12.80
CA LEU A 119 14.20 -12.00 12.56
C LEU A 119 15.00 -11.71 11.29
N ASN A 120 16.31 -11.82 11.35
CA ASN A 120 17.20 -11.54 10.23
C ASN A 120 18.25 -12.63 10.12
N THR A 121 17.92 -13.74 9.46
CA THR A 121 18.82 -14.87 9.22
C THR A 121 19.51 -14.76 7.85
N LYS A 122 20.35 -15.73 7.50
CA LYS A 122 21.04 -15.77 6.22
C LYS A 122 20.09 -15.74 5.01
N TYR A 123 18.94 -16.39 5.10
CA TYR A 123 17.99 -16.54 3.99
C TYR A 123 16.60 -15.97 4.24
N VAL A 124 16.22 -15.78 5.50
CA VAL A 124 14.88 -15.33 5.89
C VAL A 124 14.98 -14.06 6.73
N ASN A 125 14.16 -13.07 6.42
CA ASN A 125 13.95 -11.88 7.23
C ASN A 125 12.45 -11.70 7.50
N LEU A 126 12.08 -11.54 8.77
CA LEU A 126 10.73 -11.14 9.18
C LEU A 126 10.76 -9.69 9.61
N TYR A 127 9.79 -8.91 9.16
CA TYR A 127 9.75 -7.48 9.45
C TYR A 127 8.33 -6.95 9.61
N SER A 128 8.23 -5.78 10.24
CA SER A 128 7.08 -4.87 10.14
C SER A 128 7.51 -3.57 9.50
N LYS A 129 6.56 -2.90 8.85
CA LYS A 129 6.78 -1.58 8.25
C LYS A 129 5.61 -0.66 8.57
N VAL A 130 5.91 0.58 8.93
CA VAL A 130 4.92 1.61 9.20
C VAL A 130 5.28 2.90 8.50
N ALA A 131 4.33 3.44 7.74
CA ALA A 131 4.37 4.75 7.12
C ALA A 131 3.12 5.53 7.58
N PRO A 132 3.19 6.17 8.75
CA PRO A 132 2.01 6.80 9.34
C PRO A 132 1.61 8.10 8.63
N ILE A 133 2.55 8.73 7.93
CA ILE A 133 2.37 10.02 7.26
C ILE A 133 2.90 9.93 5.84
N GLY A 134 2.03 10.17 4.87
CA GLY A 134 2.38 10.23 3.46
C GLY A 134 1.46 11.21 2.72
N ILE A 135 1.85 11.53 1.51
CA ILE A 135 1.11 12.41 0.60
C ILE A 135 0.68 11.59 -0.60
N ARG A 136 -0.57 11.73 -0.99
CA ARG A 136 -1.16 11.14 -2.19
C ARG A 136 -1.70 12.25 -3.07
N TYR A 137 -1.31 12.23 -4.34
CA TYR A 137 -1.88 13.05 -5.40
C TYR A 137 -2.75 12.16 -6.28
N CYS A 138 -3.99 12.59 -6.51
CA CYS A 138 -4.96 11.90 -7.35
C CYS A 138 -5.33 12.80 -8.53
N THR A 139 -5.32 12.24 -9.73
CA THR A 139 -5.88 12.86 -10.93
C THR A 139 -6.97 11.98 -11.52
N TYR A 140 -7.94 12.59 -12.17
CA TYR A 140 -9.13 11.92 -12.66
C TYR A 140 -9.32 12.21 -14.15
N LYS A 141 -9.64 11.17 -14.93
CA LYS A 141 -10.05 11.29 -16.33
C LYS A 141 -11.42 10.65 -16.48
N GLN A 142 -12.41 11.47 -16.80
CA GLN A 142 -13.80 11.03 -16.99
C GLN A 142 -14.10 10.84 -18.47
N LYS A 143 -14.89 9.81 -18.79
CA LYS A 143 -15.47 9.57 -20.10
C LYS A 143 -16.95 9.30 -19.92
N GLU A 144 -17.77 10.18 -20.45
CA GLU A 144 -19.24 10.09 -20.46
C GLU A 144 -19.70 9.44 -21.76
N TYR A 145 -20.71 8.57 -21.66
CA TYR A 145 -21.29 7.87 -22.81
C TYR A 145 -22.68 8.41 -23.18
N TYR A 146 -23.38 9.01 -22.21
CA TYR A 146 -24.73 9.56 -22.38
C TYR A 146 -24.83 10.95 -21.75
N PRO A 147 -24.28 12.01 -22.37
CA PRO A 147 -24.28 13.35 -21.79
C PRO A 147 -25.71 13.94 -21.70
N ASP A 148 -26.61 13.61 -22.63
CA ASP A 148 -27.94 14.19 -22.70
C ASP A 148 -28.93 13.70 -21.61
N LEU A 149 -28.61 12.59 -20.92
CA LEU A 149 -29.43 12.06 -19.84
C LEU A 149 -29.17 12.75 -18.49
N TYR A 150 -28.15 13.58 -18.39
CA TYR A 150 -27.65 14.14 -17.13
C TYR A 150 -27.59 15.68 -17.10
N GLU A 151 -28.51 16.39 -17.77
CA GLU A 151 -28.71 17.85 -17.55
C GLU A 151 -29.11 18.22 -16.11
N ILE A 152 -29.44 17.21 -15.28
CA ILE A 152 -29.87 17.42 -13.90
C ILE A 152 -28.71 17.10 -12.96
N GLN A 153 -27.98 18.18 -12.57
CA GLN A 153 -26.98 18.18 -11.50
C GLN A 153 -25.97 17.02 -11.60
N SER A 154 -24.97 17.23 -12.42
CA SER A 154 -23.79 16.37 -12.42
C SER A 154 -23.23 16.26 -10.99
N PRO A 155 -23.35 15.10 -10.32
CA PRO A 155 -22.67 14.89 -9.05
C PRO A 155 -21.13 14.87 -9.20
N TYR A 156 -20.66 15.16 -10.40
CA TYR A 156 -19.28 14.98 -10.90
C TYR A 156 -18.43 16.24 -10.82
N GLU A 157 -18.91 17.38 -10.30
CA GLU A 157 -18.09 18.58 -10.08
C GLU A 157 -16.93 18.36 -9.09
N SER A 158 -16.84 17.20 -8.45
CA SER A 158 -15.83 16.93 -7.45
C SER A 158 -14.63 16.08 -7.92
N PHE A 159 -14.52 15.75 -9.20
CA PHE A 159 -13.36 15.03 -9.74
C PHE A 159 -12.19 15.96 -10.12
N ALA A 160 -11.96 16.98 -9.31
CA ALA A 160 -10.77 17.80 -9.43
C ALA A 160 -9.53 17.07 -8.88
N ASP A 161 -8.39 17.35 -9.45
CA ASP A 161 -7.11 16.89 -8.92
C ASP A 161 -6.97 17.21 -7.44
N ARG A 162 -6.57 16.21 -6.65
CA ARG A 162 -6.65 16.31 -5.20
C ARG A 162 -5.40 15.80 -4.52
N ILE A 163 -4.92 16.58 -3.57
CA ILE A 163 -3.91 16.12 -2.61
C ILE A 163 -4.64 15.57 -1.38
N SER A 164 -4.23 14.41 -0.92
CA SER A 164 -4.81 13.75 0.25
C SER A 164 -3.74 13.04 1.07
N TYR A 165 -4.11 12.65 2.27
CA TYR A 165 -3.29 11.87 3.18
C TYR A 165 -3.13 10.44 2.66
N ALA A 166 -1.93 9.87 2.86
CA ALA A 166 -1.60 8.50 2.56
C ALA A 166 -0.94 7.83 3.76
N TYR A 167 -1.14 6.53 3.90
CA TYR A 167 -0.53 5.74 4.97
C TYR A 167 -0.30 4.31 4.52
N GLN A 168 0.59 3.61 5.24
CA GLN A 168 0.77 2.16 5.13
C GLN A 168 1.13 1.59 6.50
N PHE A 169 0.44 0.53 6.88
CA PHE A 169 0.76 -0.29 8.02
C PHE A 169 0.90 -1.75 7.59
N THR A 170 2.09 -2.30 7.71
CA THR A 170 2.42 -3.70 7.39
C THR A 170 2.83 -4.38 8.70
N PRO A 171 1.93 -5.07 9.38
CA PRO A 171 2.23 -5.76 10.64
C PRO A 171 3.24 -6.88 10.45
N ILE A 172 3.19 -7.58 9.30
CA ILE A 172 4.09 -8.68 9.02
C ILE A 172 4.48 -8.72 7.55
N GLY A 173 5.77 -8.88 7.31
CA GLY A 173 6.37 -9.18 6.03
C GLY A 173 7.46 -10.22 6.18
N ILE A 174 7.61 -11.07 5.18
CA ILE A 174 8.66 -12.07 5.07
C ILE A 174 9.46 -11.84 3.80
N GLU A 175 10.78 -11.86 3.92
CA GLU A 175 11.70 -11.88 2.79
C GLU A 175 12.46 -13.19 2.78
N ILE A 176 12.54 -13.83 1.61
CA ILE A 176 13.25 -15.10 1.41
C ILE A 176 14.22 -14.93 0.24
N GLY A 177 15.49 -15.24 0.48
CA GLY A 177 16.54 -15.13 -0.53
C GLY A 177 17.90 -14.79 0.04
N THR A 178 18.79 -14.25 -0.79
CA THR A 178 20.15 -13.88 -0.41
C THR A 178 20.22 -12.45 0.16
N LYS A 179 21.43 -12.04 0.61
CA LYS A 179 21.69 -10.64 1.01
C LYS A 179 21.43 -9.65 -0.12
N GLN A 180 21.73 -10.03 -1.36
CA GLN A 180 21.59 -9.15 -2.52
C GLN A 180 20.21 -9.19 -3.12
N LEU A 181 19.61 -10.38 -3.28
CA LEU A 181 18.31 -10.56 -3.91
C LEU A 181 17.42 -11.44 -3.05
N ALA A 182 16.21 -10.98 -2.78
CA ALA A 182 15.18 -11.72 -2.07
C ALA A 182 13.81 -11.43 -2.67
N GLY A 183 12.95 -12.46 -2.71
CA GLY A 183 11.52 -12.28 -2.85
C GLY A 183 10.91 -11.89 -1.52
N PHE A 184 9.80 -11.17 -1.55
CA PHE A 184 9.05 -10.85 -0.33
C PHE A 184 7.55 -11.05 -0.52
N LEU A 185 6.90 -11.32 0.60
CA LEU A 185 5.45 -11.29 0.78
C LEU A 185 5.15 -10.47 2.02
N GLN A 186 4.20 -9.55 1.95
CA GLN A 186 3.75 -8.78 3.11
C GLN A 186 2.24 -8.65 3.15
N VAL A 187 1.71 -8.55 4.36
CA VAL A 187 0.29 -8.28 4.64
C VAL A 187 0.19 -6.95 5.37
N GLY A 188 -0.76 -6.10 4.96
CA GLY A 188 -0.90 -4.78 5.55
C GLY A 188 -2.20 -4.09 5.19
N ILE A 189 -2.29 -2.82 5.53
CA ILE A 189 -3.40 -1.93 5.19
C ILE A 189 -2.80 -0.59 4.77
N GLY A 190 -3.19 -0.10 3.61
CA GLY A 190 -2.75 1.21 3.11
C GLY A 190 -2.55 1.24 1.60
N MET A 191 -1.65 2.11 1.15
CA MET A 191 -1.46 2.39 -0.28
C MET A 191 -0.71 1.28 -1.04
N GLU A 192 0.10 0.47 -0.33
CA GLU A 192 0.82 -0.66 -0.93
C GLU A 192 -0.04 -1.92 -1.10
N GLY A 193 -1.32 -1.88 -0.66
CA GLY A 193 -2.25 -3.00 -0.72
C GLY A 193 -2.34 -3.82 0.57
N MET A 194 -3.35 -4.71 0.61
CA MET A 194 -3.55 -5.62 1.74
C MET A 194 -2.57 -6.80 1.69
N ILE A 195 -2.32 -7.33 0.50
CA ILE A 195 -1.32 -8.36 0.24
C ILE A 195 -0.39 -7.82 -0.83
N SER A 196 0.92 -7.89 -0.61
CA SER A 196 1.90 -7.41 -1.57
C SER A 196 3.04 -8.40 -1.73
N VAL A 197 3.50 -8.53 -2.97
CA VAL A 197 4.62 -9.39 -3.36
C VAL A 197 5.62 -8.61 -4.19
N GLY A 198 6.86 -9.06 -4.22
CA GLY A 198 7.86 -8.42 -5.07
C GLY A 198 9.28 -8.89 -4.78
N LEU A 199 10.23 -8.07 -5.20
CA LEU A 199 11.65 -8.33 -5.10
C LEU A 199 12.35 -7.22 -4.31
N ARG A 200 13.28 -7.61 -3.46
CA ARG A 200 14.19 -6.71 -2.76
C ARG A 200 15.61 -6.92 -3.25
N TYR A 201 16.28 -5.83 -3.58
CA TYR A 201 17.69 -5.80 -3.96
C TYR A 201 18.51 -5.00 -2.93
N GLY A 202 19.51 -5.63 -2.34
CA GLY A 202 20.44 -4.99 -1.40
C GLY A 202 21.69 -4.54 -2.10
N LEU A 203 22.04 -3.25 -1.97
CA LEU A 203 23.29 -2.72 -2.51
C LEU A 203 24.46 -3.20 -1.66
N LYS A 204 25.57 -3.59 -2.34
CA LYS A 204 26.82 -3.86 -1.65
C LYS A 204 27.33 -2.57 -1.00
N ASP A 205 27.63 -2.61 0.28
CA ASP A 205 28.38 -1.52 0.91
C ASP A 205 29.75 -1.48 0.25
N LYS A 206 30.17 -0.29 -0.20
CA LYS A 206 31.58 -0.07 -0.56
C LYS A 206 32.36 -0.06 0.75
N GLU A 207 33.29 -0.97 0.88
CA GLU A 207 34.32 -0.93 1.91
C GLU A 207 35.16 0.34 1.82
#